data_6889e9d42c1a865655e5d10e018691f2
#
_entry.id   6889e9d42c1a865655e5d10e018691f2
#
_cell.length_a   1.000
_cell.length_b   1.000
_cell.length_c   1.000
_cell.angle_alpha   90.00
_cell.angle_beta   90.00
_cell.angle_gamma   90.00
#
_symmetry.space_group_name_H-M   'P 1'
#
loop_
_entity.id
_entity.type
_entity.pdbx_description
1 polymer ?
#
loop_
_entity_poly.entity_id
_entity_poly.type
_entity_poly.pdbx_seq_one_letter_code
_entity_poly.pdbx_strand_id
1 'polypeptide(L)'
;MNQIEKRGRTLDALFNPKYYAPFLGIGDADKFRAVWKNHPDYVFANMAHAAYVDDDYNQALFAKLGVAVKSYASGPNSFGIIRGRQAILAHWDKVVVLSFRGTEGSEQLAVRTPEFLRRVADAVGFELPEKFNTFLATDILDDLNFPQVPYKGAEVHRGFLAATTELWPKIDADLKSSPIADCAEFYVTGHSLGAAMALIAGMTHQFNRIVTFGEPRVGRHIDKNGLAASTPHIRYVNGRDPVTAIVPTVPPFSFEHHGEERFISDSKKDDDNRLFDHSIINYAEILGERVIG
;
A
#
# COMPACT_ATOMS: atom_id res chain seq x y z
N MET A 1 -27.75 -18.43 1.89
CA MET A 1 -26.42 -17.83 2.02
C MET A 1 -26.26 -16.89 0.83
N ASN A 2 -26.42 -15.58 1.03
CA ASN A 2 -26.20 -14.59 -0.01
C ASN A 2 -24.71 -14.62 -0.36
N GLN A 3 -24.40 -14.92 -1.61
CA GLN A 3 -23.07 -14.71 -2.17
C GLN A 3 -22.79 -13.20 -2.06
N ILE A 4 -21.90 -12.81 -1.14
CA ILE A 4 -21.28 -11.48 -1.20
C ILE A 4 -20.50 -11.52 -2.51
N GLU A 5 -20.98 -10.82 -3.54
CA GLU A 5 -20.24 -10.63 -4.77
C GLU A 5 -18.86 -10.09 -4.41
N LYS A 6 -17.79 -10.77 -4.84
CA LYS A 6 -16.42 -10.36 -4.54
C LYS A 6 -16.13 -9.07 -5.29
N ARG A 7 -16.34 -7.95 -4.62
CA ARG A 7 -16.20 -6.59 -5.16
C ARG A 7 -14.79 -6.29 -5.62
N GLY A 8 -13.79 -6.88 -4.93
CA GLY A 8 -12.37 -6.65 -5.21
C GLY A 8 -11.87 -7.21 -6.54
N ARG A 9 -12.62 -8.10 -7.20
CA ARG A 9 -12.21 -8.75 -8.45
C ARG A 9 -12.86 -8.11 -9.69
N THR A 10 -12.77 -6.80 -9.79
CA THR A 10 -13.24 -6.04 -10.95
C THR A 10 -12.20 -5.02 -11.37
N LEU A 11 -12.21 -4.61 -12.65
CA LEU A 11 -11.35 -3.53 -13.13
C LEU A 11 -11.64 -2.21 -12.39
N ASP A 12 -12.92 -1.96 -12.07
CA ASP A 12 -13.29 -0.77 -11.33
C ASP A 12 -12.69 -0.78 -9.91
N ALA A 13 -12.78 -1.89 -9.18
CA ALA A 13 -12.16 -2.01 -7.86
C ALA A 13 -10.63 -1.87 -7.90
N LEU A 14 -10.00 -2.32 -8.97
CA LEU A 14 -8.55 -2.17 -9.16
C LEU A 14 -8.15 -0.71 -9.40
N PHE A 15 -8.86 -0.02 -10.30
CA PHE A 15 -8.48 1.33 -10.75
C PHE A 15 -9.10 2.46 -9.92
N ASN A 16 -10.24 2.20 -9.29
CA ASN A 16 -11.02 3.18 -8.55
C ASN A 16 -11.36 2.72 -7.13
N PRO A 17 -10.37 2.29 -6.31
CA PRO A 17 -10.65 1.79 -4.97
C PRO A 17 -11.35 2.82 -4.07
N LYS A 18 -11.24 4.11 -4.38
CA LYS A 18 -11.89 5.20 -3.66
C LYS A 18 -13.43 5.15 -3.65
N TYR A 19 -14.05 4.47 -4.61
CA TYR A 19 -15.50 4.34 -4.66
C TYR A 19 -16.04 3.17 -3.83
N TYR A 20 -15.16 2.42 -3.20
CA TYR A 20 -15.52 1.27 -2.36
C TYR A 20 -15.32 1.62 -0.88
N ALA A 21 -16.26 1.19 -0.05
CA ALA A 21 -16.19 1.44 1.39
C ALA A 21 -15.17 0.50 2.06
N PRO A 22 -14.14 1.02 2.75
CA PRO A 22 -13.34 0.23 3.65
C PRO A 22 -14.13 -0.15 4.90
N PHE A 23 -13.65 -1.10 5.69
CA PHE A 23 -14.26 -1.57 6.94
C PHE A 23 -15.72 -2.03 6.79
N LEU A 24 -16.06 -2.64 5.65
CA LEU A 24 -17.42 -3.12 5.41
C LEU A 24 -17.86 -4.08 6.53
N GLY A 25 -19.07 -3.84 7.06
CA GLY A 25 -19.62 -4.63 8.15
C GLY A 25 -19.11 -4.26 9.55
N ILE A 26 -18.20 -3.28 9.69
CA ILE A 26 -17.80 -2.72 10.98
C ILE A 26 -18.51 -1.37 11.16
N GLY A 27 -19.53 -1.34 12.02
CA GLY A 27 -20.44 -0.21 12.12
C GLY A 27 -20.20 0.74 13.29
N ASP A 28 -19.37 0.38 14.25
CA ASP A 28 -19.16 1.11 15.49
C ASP A 28 -17.77 0.89 16.11
N ALA A 29 -17.48 1.65 17.14
CA ALA A 29 -16.20 1.66 17.83
C ALA A 29 -15.89 0.34 18.56
N ASP A 30 -16.88 -0.29 19.18
CA ASP A 30 -16.67 -1.51 19.96
C ASP A 30 -16.32 -2.68 19.03
N LYS A 31 -17.07 -2.80 17.92
CA LYS A 31 -16.78 -3.80 16.89
C LYS A 31 -15.42 -3.57 16.25
N PHE A 32 -15.06 -2.30 15.98
CA PHE A 32 -13.74 -1.96 15.45
C PHE A 32 -12.61 -2.42 16.39
N ARG A 33 -12.72 -2.13 17.70
CA ARG A 33 -11.70 -2.54 18.70
C ARG A 33 -11.62 -4.05 18.85
N ALA A 34 -12.74 -4.74 18.80
CA ALA A 34 -12.77 -6.20 18.81
C ALA A 34 -12.05 -6.80 17.59
N VAL A 35 -12.29 -6.23 16.41
CA VAL A 35 -11.61 -6.64 15.18
C VAL A 35 -10.13 -6.29 15.23
N TRP A 36 -9.75 -5.10 15.69
CA TRP A 36 -8.34 -4.73 15.88
C TRP A 36 -7.61 -5.75 16.76
N LYS A 37 -8.19 -6.11 17.89
CA LYS A 37 -7.58 -7.05 18.85
C LYS A 37 -7.36 -8.46 18.27
N ASN A 38 -8.30 -8.94 17.48
CA ASN A 38 -8.31 -10.34 17.03
C ASN A 38 -7.80 -10.52 15.58
N HIS A 39 -7.94 -9.49 14.75
CA HIS A 39 -7.66 -9.53 13.31
C HIS A 39 -6.97 -8.24 12.82
N PRO A 40 -5.81 -7.87 13.40
CA PRO A 40 -5.15 -6.60 13.06
C PRO A 40 -4.76 -6.50 11.58
N ASP A 41 -4.42 -7.61 10.94
CA ASP A 41 -4.00 -7.61 9.53
C ASP A 41 -5.15 -7.23 8.58
N TYR A 42 -6.40 -7.59 8.92
CA TYR A 42 -7.59 -7.10 8.24
C TYR A 42 -7.75 -5.59 8.41
N VAL A 43 -7.48 -5.07 9.62
CA VAL A 43 -7.53 -3.63 9.88
C VAL A 43 -6.47 -2.90 9.06
N PHE A 44 -5.24 -3.42 8.99
CA PHE A 44 -4.19 -2.83 8.14
C PHE A 44 -4.56 -2.79 6.66
N ALA A 45 -5.16 -3.85 6.12
CA ALA A 45 -5.63 -3.85 4.73
C ALA A 45 -6.71 -2.78 4.49
N ASN A 46 -7.66 -2.63 5.42
CA ASN A 46 -8.68 -1.59 5.32
C ASN A 46 -8.13 -0.17 5.55
N MET A 47 -7.09 0.01 6.37
CA MET A 47 -6.37 1.28 6.49
C MET A 47 -5.64 1.63 5.19
N ALA A 48 -5.00 0.64 4.54
CA ALA A 48 -4.38 0.83 3.23
C ALA A 48 -5.42 1.20 2.15
N HIS A 49 -6.62 0.59 2.20
CA HIS A 49 -7.75 0.95 1.35
C HIS A 49 -8.27 2.37 1.67
N ALA A 50 -8.46 2.72 2.93
CA ALA A 50 -8.96 4.03 3.36
C ALA A 50 -8.07 5.19 2.89
N ALA A 51 -6.77 4.95 2.67
CA ALA A 51 -5.88 5.95 2.11
C ALA A 51 -6.25 6.41 0.69
N TYR A 52 -7.07 5.65 -0.06
CA TYR A 52 -7.61 6.02 -1.37
C TYR A 52 -8.91 6.82 -1.30
N VAL A 53 -9.66 6.70 -0.21
CA VAL A 53 -11.03 7.24 -0.09
C VAL A 53 -11.00 8.72 0.29
N ASP A 54 -11.97 9.51 -0.16
CA ASP A 54 -12.02 10.96 0.06
C ASP A 54 -12.05 11.34 1.55
N ASP A 55 -11.55 12.55 1.86
CA ASP A 55 -11.39 13.02 3.23
C ASP A 55 -12.70 13.10 3.99
N ASP A 56 -13.75 13.66 3.38
CA ASP A 56 -15.06 13.83 4.04
C ASP A 56 -15.65 12.47 4.39
N TYR A 57 -15.53 11.48 3.48
CA TYR A 57 -15.97 10.13 3.74
C TYR A 57 -15.16 9.49 4.89
N ASN A 58 -13.84 9.64 4.86
CA ASN A 58 -12.97 9.10 5.91
C ASN A 58 -13.26 9.73 7.27
N GLN A 59 -13.43 11.04 7.35
CA GLN A 59 -13.79 11.71 8.61
C GLN A 59 -15.08 11.15 9.18
N ALA A 60 -16.12 10.98 8.36
CA ALA A 60 -17.40 10.41 8.80
C ALA A 60 -17.29 8.95 9.20
N LEU A 61 -16.54 8.13 8.45
CA LEU A 61 -16.33 6.71 8.73
C LEU A 61 -15.54 6.54 10.03
N PHE A 62 -14.39 7.16 10.15
CA PHE A 62 -13.51 7.00 11.30
C PHE A 62 -14.12 7.57 12.58
N ALA A 63 -14.94 8.64 12.50
CA ALA A 63 -15.70 9.12 13.65
C ALA A 63 -16.65 8.05 14.21
N LYS A 64 -17.35 7.29 13.33
CA LYS A 64 -18.21 6.16 13.77
C LYS A 64 -17.40 5.04 14.42
N LEU A 65 -16.16 4.83 13.98
CA LEU A 65 -15.28 3.82 14.54
C LEU A 65 -14.54 4.29 15.80
N GLY A 66 -14.77 5.54 16.24
CA GLY A 66 -14.08 6.14 17.38
C GLY A 66 -12.58 6.30 17.13
N VAL A 67 -12.19 6.60 15.89
CA VAL A 67 -10.81 6.79 15.42
C VAL A 67 -10.66 8.23 14.94
N ALA A 68 -9.63 8.91 15.37
CA ALA A 68 -9.26 10.19 14.79
C ALA A 68 -8.36 9.98 13.56
N VAL A 69 -8.57 10.75 12.50
CA VAL A 69 -7.82 10.63 11.26
C VAL A 69 -7.37 11.99 10.74
N LYS A 70 -6.13 12.04 10.22
CA LYS A 70 -5.55 13.18 9.53
C LYS A 70 -4.97 12.74 8.20
N SER A 71 -5.17 13.54 7.14
CA SER A 71 -4.67 13.26 5.80
C SER A 71 -3.48 14.13 5.45
N TYR A 72 -2.59 13.59 4.61
CA TYR A 72 -1.43 14.28 4.07
C TYR A 72 -1.46 14.27 2.55
N ALA A 73 -1.26 15.44 1.95
CA ALA A 73 -1.20 15.60 0.52
C ALA A 73 0.17 16.16 0.09
N SER A 74 0.63 15.71 -1.06
CA SER A 74 1.79 16.28 -1.74
C SER A 74 1.46 17.66 -2.29
N GLY A 75 2.48 18.52 -2.37
CA GLY A 75 2.33 19.88 -2.87
C GLY A 75 2.12 19.95 -4.39
N PRO A 76 1.73 21.12 -4.93
CA PRO A 76 1.50 21.29 -6.37
C PRO A 76 2.76 21.14 -7.23
N ASN A 77 3.94 21.21 -6.63
CA ASN A 77 5.25 21.11 -7.29
C ASN A 77 5.88 19.72 -7.13
N SER A 78 5.13 18.72 -6.69
CA SER A 78 5.62 17.35 -6.54
C SER A 78 6.15 16.83 -7.86
N PHE A 79 7.30 16.18 -7.82
CA PHE A 79 7.85 15.46 -8.97
C PHE A 79 6.79 14.50 -9.52
N GLY A 80 6.14 14.89 -10.58
CA GLY A 80 5.33 14.19 -11.60
C GLY A 80 4.45 13.02 -11.25
N ILE A 81 4.80 12.19 -10.28
CA ILE A 81 4.24 10.86 -10.09
C ILE A 81 3.03 10.83 -9.16
N ILE A 82 2.99 11.72 -8.16
CA ILE A 82 1.99 11.60 -7.10
C ILE A 82 1.36 12.96 -6.80
N ARG A 83 0.12 13.15 -7.26
CA ARG A 83 -0.69 14.33 -6.93
C ARG A 83 -1.81 13.97 -5.96
N GLY A 84 -2.19 14.91 -5.10
CA GLY A 84 -3.30 14.75 -4.17
C GLY A 84 -2.91 14.12 -2.83
N ARG A 85 -3.89 13.55 -2.13
CA ARG A 85 -3.67 12.89 -0.85
C ARG A 85 -2.89 11.60 -1.03
N GLN A 86 -1.87 11.41 -0.20
CA GLN A 86 -0.94 10.30 -0.31
C GLN A 86 -0.86 9.44 0.95
N ALA A 87 -1.30 9.97 2.11
CA ALA A 87 -1.28 9.23 3.35
C ALA A 87 -2.38 9.66 4.31
N ILE A 88 -2.73 8.78 5.22
CA ILE A 88 -3.55 9.07 6.39
C ILE A 88 -2.81 8.62 7.65
N LEU A 89 -2.98 9.36 8.74
CA LEU A 89 -2.56 9.01 10.08
C LEU A 89 -3.82 8.84 10.92
N ALA A 90 -4.10 7.63 11.33
CA ALA A 90 -5.23 7.28 12.16
C ALA A 90 -4.76 6.95 13.58
N HIS A 91 -5.49 7.39 14.61
CA HIS A 91 -5.17 7.03 15.99
C HIS A 91 -6.42 6.80 16.83
N TRP A 92 -6.34 5.85 17.74
CA TRP A 92 -7.34 5.53 18.75
C TRP A 92 -6.67 4.93 19.98
N ASP A 93 -7.25 5.16 21.13
CA ASP A 93 -6.70 4.71 22.42
C ASP A 93 -5.21 5.05 22.55
N LYS A 94 -4.31 4.09 22.45
CA LYS A 94 -2.85 4.26 22.44
C LYS A 94 -2.18 3.75 21.17
N VAL A 95 -2.94 3.58 20.09
CA VAL A 95 -2.51 3.04 18.81
C VAL A 95 -2.48 4.13 17.75
N VAL A 96 -1.44 4.14 16.95
CA VAL A 96 -1.27 5.00 15.77
C VAL A 96 -1.00 4.11 14.56
N VAL A 97 -1.71 4.35 13.47
CA VAL A 97 -1.46 3.71 12.17
C VAL A 97 -1.25 4.78 11.10
N LEU A 98 -0.06 4.81 10.54
CA LEU A 98 0.26 5.57 9.35
C LEU A 98 0.00 4.68 8.13
N SER A 99 -0.80 5.16 7.18
CA SER A 99 -1.11 4.42 5.96
C SER A 99 -0.82 5.24 4.73
N PHE A 100 -0.04 4.68 3.80
CA PHE A 100 0.28 5.30 2.52
C PHE A 100 -0.59 4.74 1.40
N ARG A 101 -1.08 5.65 0.55
CA ARG A 101 -1.82 5.33 -0.65
C ARG A 101 -0.86 4.89 -1.76
N GLY A 102 -1.28 3.90 -2.55
CA GLY A 102 -0.67 3.63 -3.86
C GLY A 102 -1.15 4.59 -4.95
N THR A 103 -0.74 4.34 -6.17
CA THR A 103 -1.17 5.11 -7.34
C THR A 103 -2.63 4.83 -7.67
N GLU A 104 -3.41 5.88 -8.01
CA GLU A 104 -4.74 5.72 -8.60
C GLU A 104 -4.62 5.60 -10.12
N GLY A 105 -5.29 4.61 -10.71
CA GLY A 105 -5.48 4.56 -12.16
C GLY A 105 -6.44 5.67 -12.59
N SER A 106 -5.97 6.67 -13.34
CA SER A 106 -6.86 7.64 -13.95
C SER A 106 -7.11 7.28 -15.42
N GLU A 107 -8.36 7.40 -15.87
CA GLU A 107 -8.73 7.21 -17.29
C GLU A 107 -8.01 8.22 -18.22
N GLN A 108 -7.42 9.28 -17.67
CA GLN A 108 -6.76 10.36 -18.43
C GLN A 108 -5.28 10.13 -18.71
N LEU A 109 -4.66 9.08 -18.14
CA LEU A 109 -3.24 8.77 -18.33
C LEU A 109 -2.99 7.70 -19.42
N ALA A 110 -3.82 7.64 -20.43
CA ALA A 110 -3.70 6.72 -21.56
C ALA A 110 -2.68 7.19 -22.61
N VAL A 111 -1.39 7.37 -22.26
CA VAL A 111 -0.36 7.65 -23.26
C VAL A 111 0.95 6.93 -22.98
N ARG A 112 1.28 5.99 -23.88
CA ARG A 112 2.56 5.33 -24.13
C ARG A 112 3.02 4.28 -23.14
N THR A 113 2.84 3.01 -23.53
CA THR A 113 3.51 1.86 -22.93
C THR A 113 5.01 1.94 -23.23
N PRO A 114 5.89 2.06 -22.25
CA PRO A 114 7.31 1.94 -22.51
C PRO A 114 7.64 0.53 -23.03
N GLU A 115 8.49 0.46 -24.04
CA GLU A 115 8.99 -0.79 -24.67
C GLU A 115 9.48 -1.82 -23.63
N PHE A 116 10.03 -1.33 -22.53
CA PHE A 116 10.50 -2.13 -21.41
C PHE A 116 9.37 -2.94 -20.73
N LEU A 117 8.16 -2.37 -20.56
CA LEU A 117 7.02 -3.09 -19.95
C LEU A 117 6.50 -4.22 -20.79
N ARG A 118 6.46 -4.00 -22.10
CA ARG A 118 6.19 -5.10 -23.03
C ARG A 118 7.18 -6.22 -22.83
N ARG A 119 8.46 -5.92 -22.72
CA ARG A 119 9.50 -6.93 -22.48
C ARG A 119 9.38 -7.63 -21.12
N VAL A 120 8.97 -6.92 -20.06
CA VAL A 120 8.73 -7.56 -18.75
C VAL A 120 7.47 -8.41 -18.80
N ALA A 121 6.39 -7.92 -19.39
CA ALA A 121 5.17 -8.68 -19.59
C ALA A 121 5.41 -9.93 -20.45
N ASP A 122 6.13 -9.76 -21.57
CA ASP A 122 6.53 -10.85 -22.45
C ASP A 122 7.43 -11.87 -21.73
N ALA A 123 8.38 -11.40 -20.92
CA ALA A 123 9.31 -12.26 -20.17
C ALA A 123 8.61 -13.09 -19.07
N VAL A 124 7.49 -12.60 -18.52
CA VAL A 124 6.68 -13.33 -17.54
C VAL A 124 5.47 -14.04 -18.17
N GLY A 125 5.37 -14.03 -19.52
CA GLY A 125 4.31 -14.70 -20.27
C GLY A 125 2.93 -14.08 -20.05
N PHE A 126 2.86 -12.75 -19.95
CA PHE A 126 1.67 -12.02 -19.59
C PHE A 126 1.24 -11.05 -20.70
N GLU A 127 0.04 -11.24 -21.27
CA GLU A 127 -0.59 -10.23 -22.14
C GLU A 127 -1.21 -9.14 -21.27
N LEU A 128 -0.61 -7.95 -21.29
CA LEU A 128 -1.15 -6.77 -20.60
C LEU A 128 -2.41 -6.29 -21.32
N PRO A 129 -3.60 -6.24 -20.69
CA PRO A 129 -4.75 -5.56 -21.25
C PRO A 129 -4.41 -4.10 -21.57
N GLU A 130 -4.98 -3.56 -22.65
CA GLU A 130 -4.65 -2.21 -23.15
C GLU A 130 -4.80 -1.12 -22.07
N LYS A 131 -5.81 -1.23 -21.19
CA LYS A 131 -6.01 -0.33 -20.04
C LYS A 131 -4.97 -0.48 -18.93
N PHE A 132 -4.35 -1.65 -18.80
CA PHE A 132 -3.31 -1.91 -17.79
C PHE A 132 -1.93 -1.47 -18.25
N ASN A 133 -1.69 -1.54 -19.54
CA ASN A 133 -0.51 -0.89 -20.15
C ASN A 133 -0.44 0.59 -19.75
N THR A 134 -1.59 1.23 -19.57
CA THR A 134 -1.70 2.62 -19.13
C THR A 134 -1.40 2.79 -17.63
N PHE A 135 -1.94 1.94 -16.77
CA PHE A 135 -1.78 2.04 -15.31
C PHE A 135 -0.36 1.80 -14.82
N LEU A 136 0.30 0.76 -15.32
CA LEU A 136 1.71 0.50 -14.97
C LEU A 136 2.69 1.42 -15.69
N ALA A 137 2.33 1.87 -16.90
CA ALA A 137 3.26 2.59 -17.75
C ALA A 137 3.53 4.03 -17.32
N THR A 138 2.53 4.72 -16.82
CA THR A 138 2.64 6.18 -16.61
C THR A 138 3.11 6.59 -15.24
N ASP A 139 2.69 5.89 -14.18
CA ASP A 139 2.93 6.37 -12.82
C ASP A 139 4.03 5.59 -12.07
N ILE A 140 4.21 4.30 -12.38
CA ILE A 140 5.21 3.46 -11.71
C ILE A 140 6.50 3.36 -12.53
N LEU A 141 6.42 3.49 -13.85
CA LEU A 141 7.48 3.06 -14.75
C LEU A 141 8.12 4.16 -15.62
N ASP A 142 7.46 5.29 -15.86
CA ASP A 142 8.11 6.45 -16.51
C ASP A 142 9.24 7.04 -15.65
N ASP A 143 9.16 6.81 -14.32
CA ASP A 143 10.28 7.10 -13.40
C ASP A 143 11.17 5.88 -13.13
N LEU A 144 10.90 4.76 -13.70
CA LEU A 144 11.71 3.55 -13.61
C LEU A 144 12.96 3.58 -14.49
N ASN A 145 13.60 4.69 -14.51
CA ASN A 145 15.04 4.71 -14.59
C ASN A 145 15.55 4.24 -13.22
N PHE A 146 15.34 2.99 -12.83
CA PHE A 146 15.58 2.35 -11.51
C PHE A 146 16.82 2.84 -10.73
N PRO A 147 17.12 4.15 -10.59
CA PRO A 147 18.28 4.57 -9.87
C PRO A 147 18.07 4.22 -8.40
N GLN A 148 18.91 3.35 -7.93
CA GLN A 148 19.08 3.18 -6.50
C GLN A 148 19.93 4.32 -5.96
N VAL A 149 19.56 4.81 -4.79
CA VAL A 149 20.31 5.82 -4.06
C VAL A 149 20.61 5.34 -2.65
N PRO A 150 21.76 5.68 -2.10
CA PRO A 150 22.07 5.34 -0.72
C PRO A 150 21.09 6.01 0.25
N TYR A 151 20.54 5.23 1.17
CA TYR A 151 19.67 5.72 2.24
C TYR A 151 19.78 4.84 3.48
N LYS A 152 20.20 5.43 4.61
CA LYS A 152 20.30 4.76 5.93
C LYS A 152 21.02 3.40 5.89
N GLY A 153 22.12 3.32 5.15
CA GLY A 153 22.94 2.11 5.04
C GLY A 153 22.42 1.06 4.04
N ALA A 154 21.31 1.31 3.40
CA ALA A 154 20.76 0.51 2.31
C ALA A 154 20.82 1.28 0.98
N GLU A 155 20.39 0.65 -0.10
CA GLU A 155 20.16 1.29 -1.38
C GLU A 155 18.71 1.12 -1.76
N VAL A 156 18.00 2.24 -1.99
CA VAL A 156 16.57 2.26 -2.24
C VAL A 156 16.25 2.93 -3.58
N HIS A 157 15.10 2.60 -4.13
CA HIS A 157 14.60 3.26 -5.34
C HIS A 157 14.39 4.75 -5.11
N ARG A 158 15.01 5.60 -5.95
CA ARG A 158 15.00 7.06 -5.79
C ARG A 158 13.58 7.64 -5.77
N GLY A 159 12.69 7.16 -6.64
CA GLY A 159 11.30 7.64 -6.73
C GLY A 159 10.51 7.35 -5.47
N PHE A 160 10.63 6.13 -4.91
CA PHE A 160 9.96 5.78 -3.65
C PHE A 160 10.48 6.61 -2.48
N LEU A 161 11.80 6.84 -2.43
CA LEU A 161 12.39 7.69 -1.41
C LEU A 161 11.90 9.14 -1.54
N ALA A 162 11.87 9.69 -2.74
CA ALA A 162 11.41 11.06 -2.99
C ALA A 162 9.95 11.24 -2.57
N ALA A 163 9.07 10.30 -2.93
CA ALA A 163 7.66 10.32 -2.56
C ALA A 163 7.46 10.30 -1.03
N THR A 164 8.23 9.46 -0.33
CA THR A 164 8.15 9.37 1.13
C THR A 164 8.70 10.63 1.79
N THR A 165 9.87 11.11 1.36
CA THR A 165 10.54 12.25 1.99
C THR A 165 9.81 13.57 1.77
N GLU A 166 9.01 13.70 0.73
CA GLU A 166 8.16 14.87 0.51
C GLU A 166 7.10 15.06 1.60
N LEU A 167 6.49 13.96 2.04
CA LEU A 167 5.45 13.98 3.08
C LEU A 167 6.03 13.97 4.49
N TRP A 168 7.23 13.41 4.64
CA TRP A 168 7.80 13.06 5.93
C TRP A 168 7.88 14.22 6.93
N PRO A 169 8.26 15.46 6.57
CA PRO A 169 8.33 16.56 7.54
C PRO A 169 7.01 16.85 8.25
N LYS A 170 5.88 16.75 7.52
CA LYS A 170 4.54 16.95 8.10
C LYS A 170 4.13 15.76 8.99
N ILE A 171 4.40 14.55 8.54
CA ILE A 171 4.11 13.32 9.28
C ILE A 171 4.94 13.27 10.57
N ASP A 172 6.24 13.54 10.49
CA ASP A 172 7.15 13.52 11.64
C ASP A 172 6.77 14.57 12.70
N ALA A 173 6.34 15.76 12.28
CA ALA A 173 5.82 16.78 13.18
C ALA A 173 4.60 16.30 13.98
N ASP A 174 3.67 15.62 13.31
CA ASP A 174 2.49 15.07 13.97
C ASP A 174 2.82 13.88 14.87
N LEU A 175 3.71 12.99 14.45
CA LEU A 175 4.18 11.86 15.27
C LEU A 175 4.83 12.32 16.59
N LYS A 176 5.42 13.52 16.61
CA LYS A 176 6.05 14.15 17.77
C LYS A 176 5.11 15.04 18.58
N SER A 177 3.87 15.22 18.15
CA SER A 177 2.90 16.11 18.80
C SER A 177 1.87 15.32 19.60
N SER A 178 1.49 15.83 20.79
CA SER A 178 0.36 15.28 21.54
C SER A 178 -0.97 15.50 20.78
N PRO A 179 -1.92 14.54 20.79
CA PRO A 179 -1.91 13.32 21.61
C PRO A 179 -1.17 12.13 21.00
N ILE A 180 -0.66 12.25 19.75
CA ILE A 180 -0.05 11.12 19.02
C ILE A 180 1.26 10.69 19.69
N ALA A 181 2.11 11.65 20.09
CA ALA A 181 3.37 11.36 20.80
C ALA A 181 3.18 10.59 22.11
N ASP A 182 1.99 10.64 22.70
CA ASP A 182 1.64 9.95 23.96
C ASP A 182 1.10 8.52 23.72
N CYS A 183 1.03 8.08 22.47
CA CYS A 183 0.63 6.71 22.13
C CYS A 183 1.76 5.71 22.41
N ALA A 184 1.37 4.44 22.60
CA ALA A 184 2.32 3.37 22.93
C ALA A 184 2.69 2.50 21.74
N GLU A 185 1.82 2.46 20.71
CA GLU A 185 1.95 1.55 19.58
C GLU A 185 1.87 2.32 18.26
N PHE A 186 2.92 2.20 17.47
CA PHE A 186 3.03 2.85 16.17
C PHE A 186 3.17 1.80 15.07
N TYR A 187 2.30 1.85 14.09
CA TYR A 187 2.27 0.94 12.96
C TYR A 187 2.31 1.71 11.64
N VAL A 188 2.84 1.08 10.61
CA VAL A 188 2.80 1.63 9.26
C VAL A 188 2.31 0.57 8.27
N THR A 189 1.49 1.00 7.33
CA THR A 189 0.93 0.16 6.27
C THR A 189 0.85 0.90 4.95
N GLY A 190 0.62 0.17 3.89
CA GLY A 190 0.41 0.72 2.56
C GLY A 190 0.17 -0.36 1.52
N HIS A 191 -0.30 0.05 0.36
CA HIS A 191 -0.58 -0.81 -0.77
C HIS A 191 0.17 -0.31 -2.01
N SER A 192 0.73 -1.23 -2.82
CA SER A 192 1.40 -0.90 -4.09
C SER A 192 2.59 0.06 -3.85
N LEU A 193 2.64 1.21 -4.54
CA LEU A 193 3.60 2.28 -4.26
C LEU A 193 3.57 2.72 -2.78
N GLY A 194 2.39 2.80 -2.18
CA GLY A 194 2.26 3.12 -0.74
C GLY A 194 2.90 2.07 0.17
N ALA A 195 2.97 0.82 -0.25
CA ALA A 195 3.70 -0.23 0.46
C ALA A 195 5.22 0.04 0.44
N ALA A 196 5.77 0.46 -0.69
CA ALA A 196 7.17 0.89 -0.77
C ALA A 196 7.46 2.11 0.11
N MET A 197 6.53 3.09 0.15
CA MET A 197 6.63 4.25 1.03
C MET A 197 6.56 3.85 2.50
N ALA A 198 5.72 2.89 2.87
CA ALA A 198 5.62 2.36 4.23
C ALA A 198 6.93 1.70 4.69
N LEU A 199 7.59 0.94 3.82
CA LEU A 199 8.90 0.36 4.14
C LEU A 199 9.96 1.44 4.35
N ILE A 200 10.03 2.46 3.49
CA ILE A 200 10.96 3.59 3.65
C ILE A 200 10.64 4.42 4.92
N ALA A 201 9.37 4.59 5.26
CA ALA A 201 8.97 5.20 6.52
C ALA A 201 9.49 4.39 7.73
N GLY A 202 9.43 3.04 7.64
CA GLY A 202 10.00 2.14 8.64
C GLY A 202 11.52 2.27 8.81
N MET A 203 12.22 2.63 7.74
CA MET A 203 13.65 2.98 7.83
C MET A 203 13.87 4.36 8.49
N THR A 204 12.87 5.22 8.46
CA THR A 204 12.98 6.61 8.94
C THR A 204 12.57 6.76 10.41
N HIS A 205 11.55 6.02 10.82
CA HIS A 205 10.98 6.04 12.15
C HIS A 205 10.78 4.62 12.67
N GLN A 206 10.92 4.41 13.97
CA GLN A 206 10.71 3.09 14.56
C GLN A 206 9.22 2.82 14.75
N PHE A 207 8.74 1.77 14.08
CA PHE A 207 7.39 1.25 14.23
C PHE A 207 7.41 -0.09 14.97
N ASN A 208 6.30 -0.43 15.63
CA ASN A 208 6.11 -1.75 16.23
C ASN A 208 5.98 -2.84 15.18
N ARG A 209 5.43 -2.48 14.00
CA ARG A 209 5.30 -3.39 12.85
C ARG A 209 5.07 -2.60 11.56
N ILE A 210 5.59 -3.13 10.45
CA ILE A 210 5.29 -2.73 9.09
C ILE A 210 4.43 -3.82 8.47
N VAL A 211 3.29 -3.47 7.87
CA VAL A 211 2.42 -4.43 7.16
C VAL A 211 2.10 -3.88 5.78
N THR A 212 2.47 -4.60 4.74
CA THR A 212 2.34 -4.13 3.35
C THR A 212 1.54 -5.08 2.49
N PHE A 213 0.89 -4.55 1.46
CA PHE A 213 0.04 -5.28 0.53
C PHE A 213 0.47 -5.00 -0.91
N GLY A 214 0.76 -6.04 -1.68
CA GLY A 214 1.21 -5.89 -3.06
C GLY A 214 2.48 -5.04 -3.20
N GLU A 215 3.43 -5.20 -2.29
CA GLU A 215 4.65 -4.40 -2.23
C GLU A 215 5.61 -4.76 -3.37
N PRO A 216 6.06 -3.78 -4.19
CA PRO A 216 7.14 -3.99 -5.12
C PRO A 216 8.48 -4.13 -4.38
N ARG A 217 9.53 -4.60 -5.03
CA ARG A 217 10.88 -4.56 -4.47
C ARG A 217 11.35 -3.11 -4.31
N VAL A 218 11.76 -2.74 -3.09
CA VAL A 218 12.04 -1.32 -2.74
C VAL A 218 13.51 -0.97 -2.86
N GLY A 219 14.40 -1.92 -2.63
CA GLY A 219 15.83 -1.67 -2.64
C GLY A 219 16.64 -2.94 -2.38
N ARG A 220 17.84 -2.78 -1.85
CA ARG A 220 18.69 -3.87 -1.37
C ARG A 220 19.32 -3.56 -0.01
N HIS A 221 19.62 -4.60 0.75
CA HIS A 221 20.25 -4.52 2.09
C HIS A 221 19.41 -3.78 3.15
N ILE A 222 18.10 -3.64 2.94
CA ILE A 222 17.21 -2.91 3.86
C ILE A 222 17.16 -3.62 5.23
N ASP A 223 16.94 -4.93 5.26
CA ASP A 223 16.85 -5.71 6.51
C ASP A 223 18.17 -5.71 7.31
N LYS A 224 19.29 -5.56 6.60
CA LYS A 224 20.61 -5.63 7.24
C LYS A 224 21.04 -4.30 7.86
N ASN A 225 20.68 -3.19 7.22
CA ASN A 225 21.25 -1.89 7.54
C ASN A 225 20.19 -0.79 7.70
N GLY A 226 19.03 -0.93 7.07
CA GLY A 226 18.05 0.14 6.93
C GLY A 226 16.92 0.09 7.95
N LEU A 227 16.55 -1.10 8.44
CA LEU A 227 15.52 -1.27 9.46
C LEU A 227 16.14 -1.56 10.82
N ALA A 228 15.46 -1.13 11.88
CA ALA A 228 15.79 -1.62 13.21
C ALA A 228 15.53 -3.13 13.26
N ALA A 229 16.49 -3.92 13.76
CA ALA A 229 16.41 -5.38 13.82
C ALA A 229 15.17 -5.90 14.60
N SER A 230 14.55 -5.03 15.41
CA SER A 230 13.34 -5.33 16.18
C SER A 230 12.03 -4.98 15.49
N THR A 231 12.06 -4.40 14.28
CA THR A 231 10.83 -4.00 13.56
C THR A 231 10.37 -5.12 12.64
N PRO A 232 9.33 -5.91 12.99
CA PRO A 232 8.77 -6.92 12.11
C PRO A 232 8.18 -6.26 10.86
N HIS A 233 8.55 -6.78 9.69
CA HIS A 233 7.96 -6.41 8.42
C HIS A 233 7.23 -7.62 7.82
N ILE A 234 5.92 -7.48 7.62
CA ILE A 234 5.05 -8.50 7.04
C ILE A 234 4.57 -8.01 5.69
N ARG A 235 4.83 -8.78 4.67
CA ARG A 235 4.49 -8.53 3.28
C ARG A 235 3.40 -9.48 2.80
N TYR A 236 2.18 -8.98 2.61
CA TYR A 236 1.11 -9.77 2.01
C TYR A 236 1.24 -9.80 0.49
N VAL A 237 1.21 -11.00 -0.07
CA VAL A 237 1.20 -11.27 -1.52
C VAL A 237 -0.06 -12.07 -1.83
N ASN A 238 -0.94 -11.52 -2.66
CA ASN A 238 -2.17 -12.19 -3.07
C ASN A 238 -1.97 -12.88 -4.43
N GLY A 239 -2.21 -14.18 -4.47
CA GLY A 239 -2.21 -14.97 -5.70
C GLY A 239 -0.98 -14.73 -6.57
N ARG A 240 -1.20 -14.18 -7.76
CA ARG A 240 -0.15 -13.86 -8.73
C ARG A 240 -0.02 -12.35 -8.95
N ASP A 241 -0.19 -11.55 -7.88
CA ASP A 241 -0.04 -10.09 -7.96
C ASP A 241 1.23 -9.67 -8.71
N PRO A 242 1.11 -9.09 -9.93
CA PRO A 242 2.26 -8.81 -10.78
C PRO A 242 3.13 -7.68 -10.24
N VAL A 243 2.59 -6.78 -9.43
CA VAL A 243 3.33 -5.62 -8.90
C VAL A 243 4.47 -6.07 -8.00
N THR A 244 4.31 -7.16 -7.29
CA THR A 244 5.37 -7.72 -6.44
C THR A 244 6.62 -8.16 -7.22
N ALA A 245 6.49 -8.39 -8.52
CA ALA A 245 7.57 -8.87 -9.39
C ALA A 245 8.16 -7.80 -10.34
N ILE A 246 7.57 -6.61 -10.41
CA ILE A 246 7.90 -5.59 -11.44
C ILE A 246 9.36 -5.14 -11.40
N VAL A 247 9.93 -4.94 -10.21
CA VAL A 247 11.27 -4.36 -10.07
C VAL A 247 12.34 -5.43 -10.25
N PRO A 248 13.35 -5.23 -11.16
CA PRO A 248 14.31 -6.26 -11.52
C PRO A 248 15.21 -6.73 -10.36
N THR A 249 15.46 -8.04 -10.33
CA THR A 249 16.39 -8.69 -9.38
C THR A 249 17.80 -8.88 -9.94
N VAL A 250 17.99 -8.59 -11.23
CA VAL A 250 19.24 -8.85 -11.94
C VAL A 250 20.09 -7.59 -12.06
N PRO A 251 21.43 -7.72 -12.12
CA PRO A 251 22.32 -6.59 -12.36
C PRO A 251 21.91 -5.77 -13.59
N PRO A 252 22.10 -4.44 -13.57
CA PRO A 252 22.78 -3.67 -12.51
C PRO A 252 21.91 -3.32 -11.30
N PHE A 253 20.64 -3.67 -11.29
CA PHE A 253 19.68 -3.17 -10.28
C PHE A 253 19.66 -3.99 -8.99
N SER A 254 19.56 -5.32 -9.08
CA SER A 254 19.61 -6.25 -7.94
C SER A 254 18.68 -5.90 -6.77
N PHE A 255 17.42 -5.51 -7.06
CA PHE A 255 16.43 -5.26 -6.02
C PHE A 255 16.01 -6.56 -5.31
N GLU A 256 15.74 -6.46 -4.02
CA GLU A 256 15.38 -7.59 -3.16
C GLU A 256 14.03 -7.32 -2.50
N HIS A 257 13.33 -8.39 -2.12
CA HIS A 257 12.24 -8.31 -1.17
C HIS A 257 12.80 -8.37 0.25
N HIS A 258 12.13 -7.67 1.17
CA HIS A 258 12.47 -7.60 2.57
C HIS A 258 11.27 -8.01 3.42
N GLY A 259 11.53 -8.53 4.63
CA GLY A 259 10.50 -8.95 5.55
C GLY A 259 9.92 -10.34 5.27
N GLU A 260 8.98 -10.75 6.12
CA GLU A 260 8.26 -12.02 6.06
C GLU A 260 7.17 -11.97 4.98
N GLU A 261 7.23 -12.88 4.02
CA GLU A 261 6.15 -13.03 3.05
C GLU A 261 4.99 -13.83 3.64
N ARG A 262 3.79 -13.30 3.54
CA ARG A 262 2.54 -14.00 3.81
C ARG A 262 1.71 -14.10 2.54
N PHE A 263 1.74 -15.28 1.95
CA PHE A 263 0.94 -15.57 0.78
C PHE A 263 -0.53 -15.75 1.17
N ILE A 264 -1.42 -15.07 0.46
CA ILE A 264 -2.85 -15.25 0.53
C ILE A 264 -3.40 -15.50 -0.86
N SER A 265 -4.43 -16.31 -0.97
CA SER A 265 -5.11 -16.56 -2.24
C SER A 265 -6.53 -17.01 -1.97
N ASP A 266 -7.44 -16.59 -2.83
CA ASP A 266 -8.73 -17.20 -2.97
C ASP A 266 -8.60 -18.46 -3.83
N SER A 267 -8.33 -19.59 -3.20
CA SER A 267 -8.10 -20.88 -3.87
C SER A 267 -9.29 -21.41 -4.69
N LYS A 268 -10.42 -20.71 -4.70
CA LYS A 268 -11.65 -21.17 -5.36
C LYS A 268 -11.84 -20.64 -6.78
N LYS A 269 -10.93 -19.83 -7.32
CA LYS A 269 -11.08 -19.25 -8.65
C LYS A 269 -9.83 -19.47 -9.51
N ASP A 270 -9.95 -20.38 -10.47
CA ASP A 270 -9.15 -20.43 -11.71
C ASP A 270 -9.47 -19.19 -12.58
N ASP A 271 -9.28 -18.00 -12.05
CA ASP A 271 -9.45 -16.77 -12.79
C ASP A 271 -8.08 -16.33 -13.31
N ASP A 272 -7.87 -16.40 -14.62
CA ASP A 272 -6.60 -16.08 -15.27
C ASP A 272 -6.21 -14.59 -15.15
N ASN A 273 -7.08 -13.76 -14.57
CA ASN A 273 -6.81 -12.33 -14.46
C ASN A 273 -6.02 -11.96 -13.21
N ARG A 274 -4.71 -12.13 -13.29
CA ARG A 274 -3.70 -11.81 -12.26
C ARG A 274 -3.76 -10.35 -11.77
N LEU A 275 -4.39 -9.45 -12.54
CA LEU A 275 -4.50 -8.04 -12.19
C LEU A 275 -5.40 -7.80 -10.99
N PHE A 276 -6.46 -8.60 -10.85
CA PHE A 276 -7.35 -8.49 -9.71
C PHE A 276 -6.66 -8.89 -8.40
N ASP A 277 -5.60 -9.68 -8.48
CA ASP A 277 -4.81 -10.04 -7.31
C ASP A 277 -4.11 -8.81 -6.70
N HIS A 278 -3.86 -7.75 -7.50
CA HIS A 278 -3.30 -6.49 -7.01
C HIS A 278 -4.32 -5.56 -6.35
N SER A 279 -5.63 -5.78 -6.47
CA SER A 279 -6.61 -4.90 -5.85
C SER A 279 -6.53 -4.91 -4.33
N ILE A 280 -6.38 -3.73 -3.69
CA ILE A 280 -6.40 -3.60 -2.22
C ILE A 280 -7.72 -4.08 -1.63
N ILE A 281 -8.82 -3.93 -2.37
CA ILE A 281 -10.13 -4.42 -1.96
C ILE A 281 -10.11 -5.94 -1.88
N ASN A 282 -9.48 -6.62 -2.86
CA ASN A 282 -9.34 -8.07 -2.85
C ASN A 282 -8.47 -8.56 -1.68
N TYR A 283 -7.37 -7.87 -1.38
CA TYR A 283 -6.57 -8.15 -0.17
C TYR A 283 -7.41 -8.06 1.11
N ALA A 284 -8.21 -6.98 1.24
CA ALA A 284 -9.06 -6.79 2.40
C ALA A 284 -10.18 -7.84 2.48
N GLU A 285 -10.80 -8.22 1.37
CA GLU A 285 -11.86 -9.23 1.33
C GLU A 285 -11.35 -10.62 1.74
N ILE A 286 -10.19 -11.05 1.23
CA ILE A 286 -9.60 -12.35 1.59
C ILE A 286 -9.26 -12.40 3.09
N LEU A 287 -8.69 -11.34 3.63
CA LEU A 287 -8.40 -11.26 5.06
C LEU A 287 -9.69 -11.14 5.88
N GLY A 288 -10.73 -10.53 5.34
CA GLY A 288 -12.05 -10.36 5.97
C GLY A 288 -12.89 -11.63 6.02
N GLU A 289 -12.69 -12.60 5.13
CA GLU A 289 -13.43 -13.87 5.15
C GLU A 289 -13.32 -14.60 6.51
N ARG A 290 -12.21 -14.40 7.22
CA ARG A 290 -11.98 -14.95 8.56
C ARG A 290 -12.58 -14.14 9.70
N VAL A 291 -13.07 -12.94 9.40
CA VAL A 291 -13.52 -11.94 10.40
C VAL A 291 -15.03 -11.79 10.39
N ILE A 292 -15.65 -11.87 9.22
CA ILE A 292 -17.06 -11.54 8.99
C ILE A 292 -17.91 -12.82 8.78
N GLY A 293 -17.28 -13.97 8.53
CA GLY A 293 -17.92 -15.30 8.48
C GLY A 293 -18.11 -15.87 9.87
#